data_535d6a968bf8e66a8441129ae5e6d8f0
#
_entry.id   535d6a968bf8e66a8441129ae5e6d8f0
#
_cell.length_a   1.000
_cell.length_b   1.000
_cell.length_c   1.000
_cell.angle_alpha   90.00
_cell.angle_beta   90.00
_cell.angle_gamma   90.00
#
_symmetry.space_group_name_H-M   'P 1'
#
loop_
_entity.id
_entity.type
_entity.pdbx_description
1 polymer ?
#
loop_
_entity_poly.entity_id
_entity_poly.type
_entity_poly.pdbx_seq_one_letter_code
_entity_poly.pdbx_strand_id
1 'polypeptide(L)'
;NLFGDANTSSREAIFFKRYGNINWMEFNNFPILFEGSNGNSITPSQNLVDDYEVLVKNSGGTVTGSVPFNWNDPAHAANPYQNRDPRLAVTVVYNNASFKSTTIQTYTGGNSGLPKLNATKTGYYLSKYINSSVDLVNRTNTNHAFLYFRYAEVLLNYAEAMFHAYGATGDPQGYGKTALQAINEVRQRNNVKMPVLTADQLTQQAIEHERNVELSFEGHRFWDVRRWKKGGTYFKAPLNRVEITFDGSSKYTYVVKKLEDRVFEDKMNWYPIPQSEIVKTGWTQNTGW
;
A
#
# COMPACT_ATOMS: atom_id res chain seq x y z
N ASN A 1 4.53 -4.38 16.47
CA ASN A 1 3.76 -4.41 15.23
C ASN A 1 2.38 -3.76 15.46
N LEU A 2 2.12 -2.64 14.77
CA LEU A 2 0.85 -1.88 14.90
C LEU A 2 -0.39 -2.72 14.52
N PHE A 3 -0.23 -3.68 13.64
CA PHE A 3 -1.30 -4.52 13.08
C PHE A 3 -1.44 -5.88 13.79
N GLY A 4 -0.73 -6.09 14.89
CA GLY A 4 -0.73 -7.33 15.69
C GLY A 4 -0.88 -7.07 17.19
N ASP A 5 -0.38 -8.00 18.00
CA ASP A 5 -0.53 -8.01 19.47
C ASP A 5 -0.04 -6.75 20.20
N ALA A 6 1.02 -6.12 19.71
CA ALA A 6 1.60 -4.93 20.33
C ALA A 6 0.73 -3.66 20.18
N ASN A 7 -0.44 -3.77 19.54
CA ASN A 7 -1.31 -2.64 19.26
C ASN A 7 -2.00 -2.06 20.52
N THR A 8 -2.14 -2.82 21.59
CA THR A 8 -2.88 -2.41 22.79
C THR A 8 -2.33 -1.19 23.50
N SER A 9 -1.05 -0.89 23.32
CA SER A 9 -0.36 0.26 23.92
C SER A 9 0.07 1.31 22.91
N SER A 10 -0.29 1.13 21.63
CA SER A 10 0.09 2.06 20.57
C SER A 10 -0.72 3.35 20.66
N ARG A 11 -0.03 4.49 20.71
CA ARG A 11 -0.66 5.82 20.59
C ARG A 11 -1.12 6.15 19.17
N GLU A 12 -0.72 5.34 18.19
CA GLU A 12 -1.11 5.46 16.80
C GLU A 12 -2.54 4.95 16.55
N ALA A 13 -2.95 3.86 17.21
CA ALA A 13 -4.26 3.24 17.02
C ALA A 13 -5.35 3.98 17.82
N ILE A 14 -6.35 4.51 17.10
CA ILE A 14 -7.49 5.22 17.70
C ILE A 14 -8.71 4.29 17.78
N PHE A 15 -9.05 3.65 16.65
CA PHE A 15 -10.17 2.71 16.58
C PHE A 15 -9.76 1.47 15.76
N PHE A 16 -9.95 0.30 16.36
CA PHE A 16 -9.56 -0.96 15.74
C PHE A 16 -10.42 -2.11 16.25
N LYS A 17 -10.54 -3.13 15.42
CA LYS A 17 -11.16 -4.41 15.79
C LYS A 17 -10.06 -5.44 16.04
N ARG A 18 -10.10 -6.07 17.19
CA ARG A 18 -9.29 -7.24 17.49
C ARG A 18 -9.98 -8.49 16.97
N TYR A 19 -9.20 -9.32 16.34
CA TYR A 19 -9.58 -10.68 15.99
C TYR A 19 -8.94 -11.63 17.02
N GLY A 20 -9.64 -12.72 17.29
CA GLY A 20 -9.14 -13.75 18.20
C GLY A 20 -7.83 -14.38 17.74
N ASN A 21 -7.30 -15.23 18.56
CA ASN A 21 -6.06 -15.95 18.32
C ASN A 21 -6.23 -16.95 17.16
N ILE A 22 -5.88 -16.51 15.95
CA ILE A 22 -6.04 -17.22 14.68
C ILE A 22 -4.79 -17.06 13.81
N ASN A 23 -4.66 -17.87 12.76
CA ASN A 23 -3.59 -17.76 11.76
C ASN A 23 -4.12 -17.60 10.32
N TRP A 24 -5.36 -17.18 10.18
CA TRP A 24 -6.02 -17.10 8.87
C TRP A 24 -5.31 -16.15 7.90
N MET A 25 -4.77 -15.04 8.40
CA MET A 25 -4.01 -14.10 7.57
C MET A 25 -2.72 -14.74 7.05
N GLU A 26 -1.98 -15.43 7.90
CA GLU A 26 -0.74 -16.12 7.57
C GLU A 26 -0.99 -17.29 6.63
N PHE A 27 -1.99 -18.12 6.94
CA PHE A 27 -2.41 -19.25 6.10
C PHE A 27 -2.70 -18.83 4.67
N ASN A 28 -3.38 -17.69 4.47
CA ASN A 28 -3.78 -17.23 3.16
C ASN A 28 -2.76 -16.33 2.45
N ASN A 29 -1.73 -15.84 3.13
CA ASN A 29 -0.84 -14.80 2.56
C ASN A 29 0.65 -15.04 2.73
N PHE A 30 1.11 -16.06 3.46
CA PHE A 30 2.53 -16.42 3.46
C PHE A 30 2.98 -16.80 2.04
N PRO A 31 4.23 -16.47 1.64
CA PRO A 31 4.81 -17.04 0.43
C PRO A 31 4.70 -18.55 0.42
N ILE A 32 4.38 -19.14 -0.73
CA ILE A 32 4.10 -20.59 -0.86
C ILE A 32 5.27 -21.50 -0.56
N LEU A 33 6.47 -20.96 -0.40
CA LEU A 33 7.62 -21.69 0.11
C LEU A 33 7.33 -22.29 1.49
N PHE A 34 6.54 -21.63 2.32
CA PHE A 34 6.26 -22.07 3.68
C PHE A 34 5.14 -23.09 3.68
N GLU A 35 5.47 -24.30 4.16
CA GLU A 35 4.52 -25.40 4.29
C GLU A 35 3.28 -24.98 5.09
N GLY A 36 2.12 -25.42 4.66
CA GLY A 36 0.85 -25.07 5.22
C GLY A 36 0.25 -23.76 4.69
N SER A 37 0.98 -22.99 3.88
CA SER A 37 0.46 -21.77 3.26
C SER A 37 -0.45 -22.10 2.07
N ASN A 38 -1.60 -21.41 1.99
CA ASN A 38 -2.46 -21.38 0.80
C ASN A 38 -2.04 -20.28 -0.19
N GLY A 39 -1.14 -19.38 0.19
CA GLY A 39 -0.43 -18.46 -0.70
C GLY A 39 -1.11 -17.11 -0.94
N ASN A 40 -1.66 -16.89 -2.11
CA ASN A 40 -1.84 -15.60 -2.76
C ASN A 40 -3.23 -14.95 -2.59
N SER A 41 -3.83 -14.97 -1.42
CA SER A 41 -5.18 -14.40 -1.22
C SER A 41 -5.20 -12.88 -1.41
N ILE A 42 -4.21 -12.17 -0.88
CA ILE A 42 -4.04 -10.73 -1.04
C ILE A 42 -2.65 -10.47 -1.58
N THR A 43 -2.55 -10.01 -2.82
CA THR A 43 -1.26 -9.73 -3.47
C THR A 43 -1.18 -8.27 -3.90
N PRO A 44 -0.12 -7.55 -3.49
CA PRO A 44 0.13 -6.19 -3.97
C PRO A 44 0.26 -6.15 -5.49
N SER A 45 -0.30 -5.12 -6.13
CA SER A 45 -0.13 -4.90 -7.56
C SER A 45 1.18 -4.16 -7.88
N GLN A 46 1.65 -4.27 -9.13
CA GLN A 46 2.77 -3.45 -9.60
C GLN A 46 2.46 -1.96 -9.49
N ASN A 47 1.20 -1.57 -9.75
CA ASN A 47 0.79 -0.17 -9.63
C ASN A 47 1.07 0.39 -8.22
N LEU A 48 0.76 -0.37 -7.16
CA LEU A 48 1.07 0.06 -5.80
C LEU A 48 2.57 0.08 -5.53
N VAL A 49 3.31 -0.92 -6.04
CA VAL A 49 4.78 -0.97 -5.84
C VAL A 49 5.48 0.19 -6.52
N ASP A 50 4.98 0.64 -7.68
CA ASP A 50 5.52 1.80 -8.38
C ASP A 50 5.29 3.11 -7.60
N ASP A 51 4.23 3.22 -6.82
CA ASP A 51 3.92 4.41 -6.02
C ASP A 51 4.91 4.65 -4.85
N TYR A 52 5.69 3.66 -4.43
CA TYR A 52 6.74 3.89 -3.43
C TYR A 52 7.92 4.63 -4.08
N GLU A 53 8.27 5.82 -3.58
CA GLU A 53 9.35 6.67 -4.10
C GLU A 53 10.73 6.01 -4.00
N VAL A 54 11.69 6.51 -4.79
CA VAL A 54 13.11 6.15 -4.70
C VAL A 54 13.86 7.25 -3.97
N LEU A 55 14.62 6.88 -2.94
CA LEU A 55 15.46 7.79 -2.16
C LEU A 55 16.69 8.18 -2.94
N VAL A 56 16.91 9.48 -3.10
CA VAL A 56 18.12 10.06 -3.69
C VAL A 56 19.16 10.21 -2.59
N LYS A 57 20.37 9.70 -2.85
CA LYS A 57 21.50 9.78 -1.91
C LYS A 57 22.67 10.50 -2.54
N ASN A 58 23.38 11.29 -1.75
CA ASN A 58 24.68 11.85 -2.15
C ASN A 58 25.78 10.78 -2.10
N SER A 59 27.01 11.15 -2.52
CA SER A 59 28.19 10.27 -2.53
C SER A 59 28.55 9.70 -1.15
N GLY A 60 28.16 10.37 -0.06
CA GLY A 60 28.34 9.91 1.32
C GLY A 60 27.21 9.01 1.82
N GLY A 61 26.22 8.64 0.97
CA GLY A 61 25.10 7.79 1.35
C GLY A 61 23.97 8.50 2.10
N THR A 62 24.06 9.81 2.33
CA THR A 62 23.02 10.60 2.99
C THR A 62 21.84 10.82 2.05
N VAL A 63 20.64 10.58 2.53
CA VAL A 63 19.39 10.87 1.77
C VAL A 63 19.23 12.39 1.64
N THR A 64 19.11 12.86 0.41
CA THR A 64 18.95 14.28 0.06
C THR A 64 17.60 14.61 -0.56
N GLY A 65 16.83 13.61 -0.97
CA GLY A 65 15.53 13.78 -1.59
C GLY A 65 14.90 12.45 -1.94
N SER A 66 13.77 12.50 -2.61
CA SER A 66 13.11 11.34 -3.22
C SER A 66 12.53 11.71 -4.57
N VAL A 67 12.38 10.73 -5.44
CA VAL A 67 11.79 10.87 -6.78
C VAL A 67 10.81 9.73 -7.02
N PRO A 68 9.80 9.91 -7.89
CA PRO A 68 8.95 8.81 -8.33
C PRO A 68 9.78 7.69 -8.97
N PHE A 69 9.37 6.45 -8.73
CA PHE A 69 9.95 5.31 -9.43
C PHE A 69 9.63 5.38 -10.94
N ASN A 70 10.59 5.06 -11.79
CA ASN A 70 10.44 5.12 -13.23
C ASN A 70 11.12 3.93 -13.91
N TRP A 71 10.35 3.08 -14.59
CA TRP A 71 10.86 1.94 -15.35
C TRP A 71 11.72 2.34 -16.56
N ASN A 72 11.60 3.57 -17.05
CA ASN A 72 12.46 4.11 -18.13
C ASN A 72 13.83 4.58 -17.61
N ASP A 73 14.02 4.66 -16.29
CA ASP A 73 15.34 4.89 -15.70
C ASP A 73 16.07 3.54 -15.59
N PRO A 74 17.21 3.36 -16.27
CA PRO A 74 17.96 2.10 -16.26
C PRO A 74 18.41 1.67 -14.86
N ALA A 75 18.73 2.61 -13.95
CA ALA A 75 19.15 2.31 -12.60
C ALA A 75 17.96 1.77 -11.77
N HIS A 76 16.77 2.38 -11.93
CA HIS A 76 15.56 1.90 -11.30
C HIS A 76 15.14 0.53 -11.84
N ALA A 77 15.17 0.35 -13.17
CA ALA A 77 14.76 -0.90 -13.80
C ALA A 77 15.70 -2.07 -13.48
N ALA A 78 17.00 -1.81 -13.33
CA ALA A 78 17.99 -2.84 -12.98
C ALA A 78 17.85 -3.31 -11.52
N ASN A 79 17.45 -2.42 -10.61
CA ASN A 79 17.33 -2.70 -9.17
C ASN A 79 16.03 -2.12 -8.61
N PRO A 80 14.85 -2.65 -8.99
CA PRO A 80 13.57 -1.99 -8.74
C PRO A 80 13.16 -1.89 -7.28
N TYR A 81 13.87 -2.55 -6.38
CA TYR A 81 13.58 -2.53 -4.94
C TYR A 81 14.66 -1.82 -4.11
N GLN A 82 15.72 -1.32 -4.77
CA GLN A 82 16.81 -0.63 -4.06
C GLN A 82 16.47 0.82 -3.76
N ASN A 83 16.85 1.29 -2.58
CA ASN A 83 16.66 2.68 -2.13
C ASN A 83 15.20 3.16 -2.20
N ARG A 84 14.24 2.27 -2.06
CA ARG A 84 12.81 2.64 -2.06
C ARG A 84 12.39 3.22 -0.71
N ASP A 85 11.27 3.91 -0.73
CA ASP A 85 10.54 4.27 0.49
C ASP A 85 10.51 3.08 1.47
N PRO A 86 10.95 3.24 2.72
CA PRO A 86 11.03 2.14 3.69
C PRO A 86 9.71 1.41 3.92
N ARG A 87 8.56 2.06 3.65
CA ARG A 87 7.24 1.46 3.77
C ARG A 87 7.00 0.33 2.77
N LEU A 88 7.73 0.31 1.63
CA LEU A 88 7.65 -0.79 0.68
C LEU A 88 7.98 -2.13 1.35
N ALA A 89 9.12 -2.22 2.04
CA ALA A 89 9.58 -3.48 2.63
C ALA A 89 8.70 -3.99 3.78
N VAL A 90 7.99 -3.08 4.48
CA VAL A 90 7.06 -3.48 5.55
C VAL A 90 5.66 -3.79 5.05
N THR A 91 5.36 -3.43 3.81
CA THR A 91 4.04 -3.66 3.19
C THR A 91 4.06 -4.84 2.23
N VAL A 92 5.16 -5.02 1.49
CA VAL A 92 5.27 -5.94 0.34
C VAL A 92 6.47 -6.86 0.50
N VAL A 93 6.26 -8.15 0.30
CA VAL A 93 7.34 -9.13 0.07
C VAL A 93 7.57 -9.21 -1.44
N TYR A 94 8.75 -8.80 -1.88
CA TYR A 94 9.16 -8.78 -3.28
C TYR A 94 10.29 -9.79 -3.56
N ASN A 95 10.68 -9.94 -4.81
CA ASN A 95 11.76 -10.87 -5.18
C ASN A 95 13.06 -10.55 -4.45
N ASN A 96 13.66 -11.58 -3.87
CA ASN A 96 14.85 -11.51 -3.00
C ASN A 96 14.66 -10.79 -1.66
N ALA A 97 13.42 -10.46 -1.26
CA ALA A 97 13.16 -10.02 0.10
C ALA A 97 13.41 -11.15 1.11
N SER A 98 13.91 -10.79 2.30
CA SER A 98 13.97 -11.73 3.43
C SER A 98 12.62 -11.78 4.14
N PHE A 99 12.08 -12.99 4.30
CA PHE A 99 10.88 -13.25 5.08
C PHE A 99 11.08 -14.52 5.91
N LYS A 100 10.82 -14.47 7.22
CA LYS A 100 11.14 -15.58 8.16
C LYS A 100 12.58 -16.08 8.00
N SER A 101 13.54 -15.16 7.90
CA SER A 101 14.97 -15.47 7.68
C SER A 101 15.27 -16.27 6.40
N THR A 102 14.34 -16.30 5.44
CA THR A 102 14.49 -17.00 4.18
C THR A 102 14.33 -16.03 3.01
N THR A 103 15.16 -16.16 1.97
CA THR A 103 15.04 -15.36 0.75
C THR A 103 13.86 -15.84 -0.10
N ILE A 104 12.93 -14.94 -0.37
CA ILE A 104 11.75 -15.22 -1.19
C ILE A 104 12.07 -14.96 -2.66
N GLN A 105 11.88 -15.97 -3.50
CA GLN A 105 12.16 -15.93 -4.92
C GLN A 105 10.84 -15.98 -5.69
N THR A 106 10.38 -14.82 -6.16
CA THR A 106 9.10 -14.71 -6.91
C THR A 106 9.30 -14.75 -8.43
N TYR A 107 10.54 -14.89 -8.91
CA TYR A 107 10.81 -15.08 -10.33
C TYR A 107 10.27 -16.43 -10.84
N THR A 108 10.08 -16.54 -12.15
CA THR A 108 9.58 -17.76 -12.79
C THR A 108 10.49 -18.94 -12.50
N GLY A 109 9.96 -19.98 -11.83
CA GLY A 109 10.71 -21.13 -11.34
C GLY A 109 11.30 -20.97 -9.93
N GLY A 110 11.25 -19.78 -9.33
CA GLY A 110 11.71 -19.52 -7.97
C GLY A 110 10.90 -20.26 -6.89
N ASN A 111 11.36 -20.19 -5.64
CA ASN A 111 10.75 -20.94 -4.53
C ASN A 111 9.30 -20.52 -4.22
N SER A 112 8.93 -19.30 -4.58
CA SER A 112 7.59 -18.72 -4.38
C SER A 112 7.02 -18.05 -5.64
N GLY A 113 7.53 -18.42 -6.82
CA GLY A 113 7.12 -17.89 -8.13
C GLY A 113 6.33 -18.90 -8.97
N LEU A 114 5.70 -18.37 -10.03
CA LEU A 114 5.04 -19.20 -11.04
C LEU A 114 6.05 -20.17 -11.69
N PRO A 115 5.63 -21.35 -12.14
CA PRO A 115 4.26 -21.87 -12.22
C PRO A 115 3.78 -22.66 -10.99
N LYS A 116 4.40 -22.47 -9.82
CA LYS A 116 3.99 -23.23 -8.64
C LYS A 116 2.54 -22.94 -8.28
N LEU A 117 1.86 -24.00 -7.80
CA LEU A 117 0.46 -23.88 -7.36
C LEU A 117 0.36 -22.84 -6.26
N ASN A 118 -0.67 -21.98 -6.34
CA ASN A 118 -0.91 -20.89 -5.41
C ASN A 118 0.20 -19.82 -5.34
N ALA A 119 1.17 -19.81 -6.26
CA ALA A 119 2.12 -18.71 -6.33
C ALA A 119 1.42 -17.40 -6.73
N THR A 120 1.99 -16.30 -6.25
CA THR A 120 1.50 -14.97 -6.60
C THR A 120 1.39 -14.74 -8.11
N LYS A 121 0.28 -14.16 -8.55
CA LYS A 121 0.08 -13.75 -9.95
C LYS A 121 0.65 -12.36 -10.24
N THR A 122 0.91 -11.56 -9.20
CA THR A 122 1.43 -10.20 -9.34
C THR A 122 2.94 -10.09 -9.25
N GLY A 123 3.62 -11.12 -8.74
CA GLY A 123 5.05 -11.11 -8.42
C GLY A 123 5.36 -10.70 -6.97
N TYR A 124 4.32 -10.46 -6.16
CA TYR A 124 4.43 -9.94 -4.81
C TYR A 124 3.56 -10.71 -3.82
N TYR A 125 3.97 -10.70 -2.53
CA TYR A 125 3.14 -11.16 -1.42
C TYR A 125 2.92 -10.04 -0.42
N LEU A 126 1.88 -10.15 0.39
CA LEU A 126 1.57 -9.19 1.45
C LEU A 126 2.53 -9.39 2.63
N SER A 127 3.05 -8.29 3.18
CA SER A 127 3.80 -8.27 4.44
C SER A 127 3.04 -7.57 5.57
N LYS A 128 2.31 -6.51 5.22
CA LYS A 128 1.49 -5.76 6.18
C LYS A 128 0.39 -6.66 6.78
N TYR A 129 0.10 -6.54 8.04
CA TYR A 129 -0.80 -7.42 8.83
C TYR A 129 -0.27 -8.84 9.09
N ILE A 130 0.84 -9.24 8.50
CA ILE A 130 1.35 -10.61 8.61
C ILE A 130 2.30 -10.72 9.80
N ASN A 131 2.07 -11.71 10.66
CA ASN A 131 2.99 -12.07 11.74
C ASN A 131 3.91 -13.20 11.28
N SER A 132 5.14 -12.87 10.91
CA SER A 132 6.12 -13.81 10.41
C SER A 132 6.56 -14.88 11.44
N SER A 133 6.24 -14.72 12.72
CA SER A 133 6.55 -15.72 13.75
C SER A 133 5.60 -16.93 13.77
N VAL A 134 4.44 -16.80 13.11
CA VAL A 134 3.45 -17.90 13.04
C VAL A 134 4.06 -19.12 12.34
N ASP A 135 3.85 -20.29 12.93
CA ASP A 135 4.19 -21.59 12.37
C ASP A 135 2.90 -22.29 11.93
N LEU A 136 2.72 -22.37 10.61
CA LEU A 136 1.52 -22.98 10.02
C LEU A 136 1.50 -24.50 10.15
N VAL A 137 2.66 -25.14 10.17
CA VAL A 137 2.78 -26.61 10.31
C VAL A 137 2.32 -27.02 11.71
N ASN A 138 2.82 -26.33 12.74
CA ASN A 138 2.42 -26.54 14.12
C ASN A 138 1.12 -25.81 14.51
N ARG A 139 0.45 -25.16 13.54
CA ARG A 139 -0.83 -24.45 13.71
C ARG A 139 -0.79 -23.42 14.83
N THR A 140 0.33 -22.74 15.00
CA THR A 140 0.40 -21.64 15.94
C THR A 140 -0.48 -20.48 15.47
N ASN A 141 -1.04 -19.76 16.42
CA ASN A 141 -1.93 -18.65 16.17
C ASN A 141 -1.35 -17.34 16.69
N THR A 142 -1.93 -16.25 16.26
CA THR A 142 -1.59 -14.90 16.74
C THR A 142 -2.84 -14.03 16.79
N ASN A 143 -2.77 -12.96 17.57
CA ASN A 143 -3.84 -11.98 17.57
C ASN A 143 -3.59 -10.98 16.44
N HIS A 144 -4.67 -10.56 15.80
CA HIS A 144 -4.66 -9.52 14.76
C HIS A 144 -5.48 -8.32 15.19
N ALA A 145 -5.09 -7.15 14.70
CA ALA A 145 -5.88 -5.94 14.82
C ALA A 145 -6.09 -5.32 13.44
N PHE A 146 -7.34 -5.14 13.04
CA PHE A 146 -7.68 -4.33 11.88
C PHE A 146 -7.92 -2.90 12.34
N LEU A 147 -7.11 -1.98 11.82
CA LEU A 147 -7.20 -0.56 12.13
C LEU A 147 -8.25 0.08 11.23
N TYR A 148 -9.31 0.61 11.83
CA TYR A 148 -10.29 1.43 11.15
C TYR A 148 -9.89 2.89 11.12
N PHE A 149 -9.20 3.34 12.19
CA PHE A 149 -8.81 4.74 12.33
C PHE A 149 -7.54 4.86 13.17
N ARG A 150 -6.56 5.60 12.68
CA ARG A 150 -5.29 5.82 13.36
C ARG A 150 -4.75 7.24 13.17
N TYR A 151 -3.77 7.63 13.97
CA TYR A 151 -3.27 8.99 14.03
C TYR A 151 -2.70 9.50 12.69
N ALA A 152 -2.00 8.68 11.92
CA ALA A 152 -1.53 9.07 10.60
C ALA A 152 -2.69 9.43 9.65
N GLU A 153 -3.83 8.75 9.73
CA GLU A 153 -5.01 9.13 8.96
C GLU A 153 -5.55 10.51 9.39
N VAL A 154 -5.57 10.78 10.70
CA VAL A 154 -5.96 12.11 11.22
C VAL A 154 -5.08 13.20 10.63
N LEU A 155 -3.75 12.99 10.63
CA LEU A 155 -2.79 13.94 10.06
C LEU A 155 -3.01 14.14 8.56
N LEU A 156 -3.28 13.07 7.81
CA LEU A 156 -3.51 13.15 6.37
C LEU A 156 -4.87 13.78 6.03
N ASN A 157 -5.93 13.50 6.83
CA ASN A 157 -7.22 14.17 6.70
C ASN A 157 -7.09 15.67 7.01
N TYR A 158 -6.35 16.02 8.06
CA TYR A 158 -6.05 17.41 8.42
C TYR A 158 -5.24 18.11 7.34
N ALA A 159 -4.18 17.46 6.82
CA ALA A 159 -3.35 18.02 5.76
C ALA A 159 -4.18 18.34 4.50
N GLU A 160 -5.06 17.44 4.09
CA GLU A 160 -5.93 17.62 2.94
C GLU A 160 -6.92 18.79 3.18
N ALA A 161 -7.60 18.82 4.33
CA ALA A 161 -8.55 19.86 4.67
C ALA A 161 -7.88 21.25 4.72
N MET A 162 -6.73 21.36 5.39
CA MET A 162 -5.96 22.61 5.48
C MET A 162 -5.43 23.05 4.11
N PHE A 163 -4.97 22.12 3.29
CA PHE A 163 -4.49 22.42 1.94
C PHE A 163 -5.60 23.04 1.08
N HIS A 164 -6.79 22.46 1.11
CA HIS A 164 -7.94 23.00 0.37
C HIS A 164 -8.44 24.33 0.89
N ALA A 165 -8.38 24.54 2.20
CA ALA A 165 -8.87 25.77 2.82
C ALA A 165 -7.86 26.94 2.72
N TYR A 166 -6.56 26.65 2.91
CA TYR A 166 -5.57 27.69 3.16
C TYR A 166 -4.24 27.47 2.41
N GLY A 167 -4.14 26.47 1.54
CA GLY A 167 -2.90 26.12 0.85
C GLY A 167 -1.90 25.39 1.74
N ALA A 168 -0.67 25.22 1.23
CA ALA A 168 0.34 24.40 1.87
C ALA A 168 0.78 24.92 3.25
N THR A 169 0.90 26.23 3.42
CA THR A 169 1.51 26.88 4.58
C THR A 169 0.57 27.80 5.35
N GLY A 170 -0.69 27.92 4.93
CA GLY A 170 -1.67 28.81 5.58
C GLY A 170 -2.19 28.21 6.89
N ASP A 171 -2.30 29.05 7.92
CA ASP A 171 -3.01 28.78 9.19
C ASP A 171 -3.60 30.08 9.76
N PRO A 172 -4.52 30.77 9.03
CA PRO A 172 -5.06 32.08 9.45
C PRO A 172 -5.95 31.98 10.67
N GLN A 173 -6.40 30.80 11.05
CA GLN A 173 -7.22 30.54 12.23
C GLN A 173 -6.43 30.21 13.49
N GLY A 174 -5.10 30.01 13.36
CA GLY A 174 -4.24 29.70 14.51
C GLY A 174 -4.45 28.29 15.07
N TYR A 175 -4.72 27.29 14.22
CA TYR A 175 -4.83 25.89 14.64
C TYR A 175 -3.49 25.28 15.10
N GLY A 176 -2.38 25.97 14.85
CA GLY A 176 -1.03 25.60 15.28
C GLY A 176 -0.33 24.55 14.40
N LYS A 177 -0.93 24.21 13.25
CA LYS A 177 -0.31 23.27 12.30
C LYS A 177 -0.79 23.57 10.87
N THR A 178 0.14 23.65 9.92
CA THR A 178 -0.19 23.81 8.49
C THR A 178 -0.39 22.45 7.81
N ALA A 179 -0.95 22.46 6.58
CA ALA A 179 -1.05 21.25 5.76
C ALA A 179 0.33 20.59 5.55
N LEU A 180 1.34 21.40 5.24
CA LEU A 180 2.71 20.95 5.01
C LEU A 180 3.33 20.31 6.27
N GLN A 181 3.10 20.87 7.43
CA GLN A 181 3.59 20.30 8.69
C GLN A 181 2.93 18.95 8.99
N ALA A 182 1.63 18.84 8.77
CA ALA A 182 0.89 17.61 9.04
C ALA A 182 1.34 16.44 8.14
N ILE A 183 1.50 16.66 6.83
CA ILE A 183 1.95 15.60 5.93
C ILE A 183 3.42 15.22 6.18
N ASN A 184 4.27 16.21 6.49
CA ASN A 184 5.67 15.96 6.80
C ASN A 184 5.85 15.25 8.14
N GLU A 185 4.95 15.38 9.10
CA GLU A 185 4.96 14.60 10.34
C GLU A 185 4.78 13.09 10.03
N VAL A 186 3.90 12.73 9.08
CA VAL A 186 3.75 11.34 8.61
C VAL A 186 5.03 10.87 7.93
N ARG A 187 5.60 11.66 7.03
CA ARG A 187 6.81 11.31 6.27
C ARG A 187 8.05 11.19 7.15
N GLN A 188 8.19 12.02 8.17
CA GLN A 188 9.37 12.11 9.04
C GLN A 188 9.35 11.20 10.26
N ARG A 189 8.29 10.46 10.52
CA ARG A 189 8.25 9.57 11.69
C ARG A 189 9.42 8.59 11.69
N ASN A 190 9.88 8.19 12.89
CA ASN A 190 11.17 7.52 13.11
C ASN A 190 11.43 6.26 12.26
N ASN A 191 10.39 5.53 11.91
CA ASN A 191 10.50 4.28 11.15
C ASN A 191 10.28 4.47 9.63
N VAL A 192 10.03 5.69 9.17
CA VAL A 192 9.81 6.04 7.75
C VAL A 192 10.93 6.92 7.24
N LYS A 193 11.15 8.10 7.83
CA LYS A 193 12.24 9.04 7.50
C LYS A 193 12.34 9.38 6.03
N MET A 194 11.17 9.55 5.37
CA MET A 194 11.13 10.06 4.01
C MET A 194 11.52 11.55 3.99
N PRO A 195 12.14 12.05 2.92
CA PRO A 195 12.40 13.47 2.75
C PRO A 195 11.12 14.30 2.93
N VAL A 196 11.25 15.46 3.56
CA VAL A 196 10.14 16.41 3.68
C VAL A 196 9.74 16.94 2.31
N LEU A 197 8.45 17.19 2.13
CA LEU A 197 7.97 17.98 1.01
C LEU A 197 8.17 19.47 1.30
N THR A 198 8.47 20.22 0.27
CA THR A 198 8.44 21.71 0.30
C THR A 198 7.02 22.21 0.00
N ALA A 199 6.79 23.51 0.22
CA ALA A 199 5.48 24.10 -0.08
C ALA A 199 5.07 23.93 -1.54
N ASP A 200 6.02 24.05 -2.47
CA ASP A 200 5.79 23.91 -3.92
C ASP A 200 5.50 22.46 -4.33
N GLN A 201 6.02 21.49 -3.57
CA GLN A 201 5.78 20.08 -3.80
C GLN A 201 4.46 19.58 -3.22
N LEU A 202 3.90 20.30 -2.24
CA LEU A 202 2.61 19.91 -1.66
C LEU A 202 1.47 20.32 -2.59
N THR A 203 1.00 19.35 -3.34
CA THR A 203 -0.16 19.44 -4.25
C THR A 203 -1.24 18.45 -3.83
N GLN A 204 -2.44 18.57 -4.39
CA GLN A 204 -3.48 17.56 -4.20
C GLN A 204 -2.98 16.16 -4.58
N GLN A 205 -2.23 16.05 -5.66
CA GLN A 205 -1.67 14.76 -6.09
C GLN A 205 -0.65 14.19 -5.09
N ALA A 206 0.17 15.06 -4.48
CA ALA A 206 1.10 14.63 -3.43
C ALA A 206 0.37 14.11 -2.18
N ILE A 207 -0.75 14.74 -1.80
CA ILE A 207 -1.61 14.27 -0.70
C ILE A 207 -2.24 12.91 -1.04
N GLU A 208 -2.79 12.76 -2.24
CA GLU A 208 -3.38 11.50 -2.72
C GLU A 208 -2.35 10.36 -2.76
N HIS A 209 -1.13 10.68 -3.19
CA HIS A 209 0.00 9.76 -3.22
C HIS A 209 0.41 9.32 -1.81
N GLU A 210 0.62 10.27 -0.89
CA GLU A 210 1.00 9.96 0.49
C GLU A 210 -0.06 9.10 1.19
N ARG A 211 -1.36 9.41 0.99
CA ARG A 211 -2.46 8.58 1.49
C ARG A 211 -2.43 7.16 0.93
N ASN A 212 -2.14 7.01 -0.37
CA ASN A 212 -2.09 5.70 -1.00
C ASN A 212 -0.96 4.81 -0.43
N VAL A 213 0.22 5.38 -0.26
CA VAL A 213 1.39 4.68 0.28
C VAL A 213 1.22 4.37 1.77
N GLU A 214 0.82 5.37 2.55
CA GLU A 214 0.71 5.26 4.01
C GLU A 214 -0.42 4.32 4.45
N LEU A 215 -1.60 4.47 3.84
CA LEU A 215 -2.82 3.75 4.23
C LEU A 215 -3.11 2.53 3.35
N SER A 216 -2.10 2.04 2.61
CA SER A 216 -2.24 0.84 1.77
C SER A 216 -2.74 -0.35 2.59
N PHE A 217 -3.70 -1.11 2.05
CA PHE A 217 -4.38 -2.25 2.68
C PHE A 217 -5.19 -1.94 3.95
N GLU A 218 -5.45 -0.66 4.26
CA GLU A 218 -6.28 -0.26 5.41
C GLU A 218 -7.73 0.12 5.00
N GLY A 219 -8.12 -0.16 3.77
CA GLY A 219 -9.49 0.05 3.29
C GLY A 219 -9.80 1.47 2.79
N HIS A 220 -8.85 2.41 2.85
CA HIS A 220 -9.09 3.84 2.53
C HIS A 220 -9.15 4.14 1.04
N ARG A 221 -8.28 3.54 0.21
CA ARG A 221 -8.13 3.87 -1.21
C ARG A 221 -9.43 3.83 -1.99
N PHE A 222 -10.28 2.84 -1.69
CA PHE A 222 -11.57 2.66 -2.35
C PHE A 222 -12.49 3.87 -2.16
N TRP A 223 -12.50 4.44 -0.95
CA TRP A 223 -13.32 5.60 -0.60
C TRP A 223 -12.69 6.90 -1.05
N ASP A 224 -11.38 7.05 -0.88
CA ASP A 224 -10.62 8.22 -1.30
C ASP A 224 -10.79 8.51 -2.79
N VAL A 225 -10.59 7.50 -3.63
CA VAL A 225 -10.71 7.64 -5.09
C VAL A 225 -12.14 8.07 -5.50
N ARG A 226 -13.17 7.58 -4.80
CA ARG A 226 -14.56 7.96 -5.06
C ARG A 226 -14.88 9.38 -4.59
N ARG A 227 -14.49 9.75 -3.37
CA ARG A 227 -14.72 11.11 -2.87
C ARG A 227 -14.00 12.19 -3.67
N TRP A 228 -12.82 11.85 -4.23
CA TRP A 228 -12.10 12.71 -5.17
C TRP A 228 -12.69 12.69 -6.59
N LYS A 229 -13.64 11.82 -6.88
CA LYS A 229 -14.19 11.57 -8.22
C LYS A 229 -13.12 11.20 -9.26
N LYS A 230 -12.08 10.48 -8.84
CA LYS A 230 -10.94 10.08 -9.67
C LYS A 230 -10.95 8.60 -10.05
N GLY A 231 -12.12 7.94 -10.01
CA GLY A 231 -12.26 6.54 -10.38
C GLY A 231 -11.82 6.26 -11.82
N GLY A 232 -12.13 7.17 -12.75
CA GLY A 232 -11.67 7.09 -14.13
C GLY A 232 -10.15 7.12 -14.28
N THR A 233 -9.44 7.79 -13.38
CA THR A 233 -7.97 7.84 -13.38
C THR A 233 -7.36 6.62 -12.68
N TYR A 234 -7.80 6.31 -11.46
CA TYR A 234 -7.15 5.31 -10.63
C TYR A 234 -7.73 3.90 -10.76
N PHE A 235 -9.06 3.76 -10.87
CA PHE A 235 -9.71 2.45 -10.94
C PHE A 235 -9.93 1.94 -12.36
N LYS A 236 -9.93 2.80 -13.37
CA LYS A 236 -10.00 2.39 -14.77
C LYS A 236 -8.62 1.98 -15.32
N ALA A 237 -7.53 2.45 -14.72
CA ALA A 237 -6.19 2.05 -15.11
C ALA A 237 -6.03 0.52 -15.00
N PRO A 238 -5.36 -0.15 -15.95
CA PRO A 238 -5.12 -1.58 -15.88
C PRO A 238 -4.40 -1.98 -14.58
N LEU A 239 -4.73 -3.15 -14.06
CA LEU A 239 -3.95 -3.75 -12.99
C LEU A 239 -2.72 -4.41 -13.59
N ASN A 240 -1.55 -4.05 -13.08
CA ASN A 240 -0.27 -4.54 -13.58
C ASN A 240 0.37 -5.52 -12.59
N ARG A 241 1.18 -6.43 -13.16
CA ARG A 241 2.07 -7.36 -12.47
C ARG A 241 3.50 -7.17 -12.94
N VAL A 242 4.46 -7.66 -12.18
CA VAL A 242 5.82 -7.86 -12.67
C VAL A 242 6.05 -9.32 -13.01
N GLU A 243 6.62 -9.58 -14.18
CA GLU A 243 7.17 -10.88 -14.55
C GLU A 243 8.68 -10.81 -14.40
N ILE A 244 9.23 -11.76 -13.65
CA ILE A 244 10.65 -11.77 -13.30
C ILE A 244 11.26 -13.06 -13.85
N THR A 245 12.34 -12.92 -14.60
CA THR A 245 13.15 -14.06 -15.06
C THR A 245 14.54 -13.96 -14.45
N PHE A 246 15.14 -15.10 -14.20
CA PHE A 246 16.50 -15.25 -13.66
C PHE A 246 17.37 -16.00 -14.65
N ASP A 247 18.56 -15.50 -14.96
CA ASP A 247 19.47 -16.11 -15.93
C ASP A 247 20.26 -17.34 -15.41
N GLY A 248 20.03 -17.68 -14.15
CA GLY A 248 20.72 -18.81 -13.50
C GLY A 248 22.07 -18.45 -12.87
N SER A 249 22.56 -17.23 -13.04
CA SER A 249 23.85 -16.80 -12.49
C SER A 249 23.71 -15.63 -11.50
N SER A 250 23.29 -14.44 -11.96
CA SER A 250 23.23 -13.26 -11.11
C SER A 250 22.22 -12.20 -11.55
N LYS A 251 21.67 -12.31 -12.75
CA LYS A 251 20.85 -11.24 -13.35
C LYS A 251 19.38 -11.58 -13.34
N TYR A 252 18.59 -10.65 -12.84
CA TYR A 252 17.13 -10.65 -12.94
C TYR A 252 16.70 -9.67 -14.04
N THR A 253 15.71 -10.09 -14.82
CA THR A 253 15.01 -9.22 -15.77
C THR A 253 13.58 -9.04 -15.31
N TYR A 254 13.15 -7.79 -15.22
CA TYR A 254 11.83 -7.39 -14.75
C TYR A 254 11.02 -6.83 -15.91
N VAL A 255 9.82 -7.35 -16.13
CA VAL A 255 8.93 -6.89 -17.20
C VAL A 255 7.55 -6.61 -16.60
N VAL A 256 7.11 -5.37 -16.67
CA VAL A 256 5.75 -5.01 -16.27
C VAL A 256 4.78 -5.49 -17.34
N LYS A 257 3.77 -6.25 -16.93
CA LYS A 257 2.71 -6.76 -17.80
C LYS A 257 1.34 -6.44 -17.23
N LYS A 258 0.41 -6.18 -18.10
CA LYS A 258 -1.00 -6.08 -17.71
C LYS A 258 -1.48 -7.44 -17.18
N LEU A 259 -2.08 -7.42 -16.00
CA LEU A 259 -2.72 -8.58 -15.39
C LEU A 259 -4.20 -8.64 -15.75
N GLU A 260 -4.91 -7.51 -15.62
CA GLU A 260 -6.34 -7.42 -15.96
C GLU A 260 -6.72 -5.99 -16.36
N ASP A 261 -7.78 -5.86 -17.14
CA ASP A 261 -8.46 -4.59 -17.40
C ASP A 261 -9.54 -4.38 -16.32
N ARG A 262 -9.69 -3.13 -15.91
CA ARG A 262 -10.70 -2.74 -14.93
C ARG A 262 -11.73 -1.81 -15.56
N VAL A 263 -12.97 -1.95 -15.15
CA VAL A 263 -14.08 -1.10 -15.60
C VAL A 263 -14.42 -0.11 -14.50
N PHE A 264 -14.49 1.16 -14.85
CA PHE A 264 -15.02 2.20 -13.99
C PHE A 264 -15.73 3.26 -14.84
N GLU A 265 -16.97 3.53 -14.49
CA GLU A 265 -17.81 4.56 -15.08
C GLU A 265 -18.11 5.65 -14.03
N ASP A 266 -18.42 6.86 -14.45
CA ASP A 266 -18.62 8.00 -13.54
C ASP A 266 -19.75 7.75 -12.51
N LYS A 267 -20.80 7.03 -12.90
CA LYS A 267 -21.86 6.60 -11.98
C LYS A 267 -21.34 5.77 -10.81
N MET A 268 -20.22 5.04 -10.98
CA MET A 268 -19.64 4.16 -9.96
C MET A 268 -18.94 4.93 -8.82
N ASN A 269 -18.81 6.27 -8.92
CA ASN A 269 -18.42 7.09 -7.77
C ASN A 269 -19.48 7.03 -6.65
N TRP A 270 -20.74 6.73 -6.99
CA TRP A 270 -21.84 6.56 -6.06
C TRP A 270 -22.39 5.15 -6.15
N TYR A 271 -22.86 4.62 -5.03
CA TYR A 271 -23.57 3.34 -5.07
C TYR A 271 -24.99 3.52 -5.60
N PRO A 272 -25.56 2.52 -6.30
CA PRO A 272 -26.99 2.52 -6.56
C PRO A 272 -27.74 2.39 -5.24
N ILE A 273 -28.89 3.06 -5.15
CA ILE A 273 -29.84 2.83 -4.08
C ILE A 273 -30.46 1.45 -4.30
N PRO A 274 -30.48 0.56 -3.30
CA PRO A 274 -31.11 -0.75 -3.45
C PRO A 274 -32.55 -0.64 -3.95
N GLN A 275 -32.95 -1.45 -4.92
CA GLN A 275 -34.29 -1.40 -5.50
C GLN A 275 -35.39 -1.56 -4.44
N SER A 276 -35.14 -2.38 -3.41
CA SER A 276 -36.05 -2.53 -2.28
C SER A 276 -36.32 -1.24 -1.52
N GLU A 277 -35.34 -0.38 -1.42
CA GLU A 277 -35.51 0.93 -0.74
C GLU A 277 -36.22 1.93 -1.65
N ILE A 278 -35.95 1.92 -2.95
CA ILE A 278 -36.70 2.74 -3.92
C ILE A 278 -38.19 2.43 -3.87
N VAL A 279 -38.53 1.12 -3.87
CA VAL A 279 -39.95 0.70 -3.81
C VAL A 279 -40.64 1.13 -2.52
N LYS A 280 -39.90 1.11 -1.36
CA LYS A 280 -40.47 1.49 -0.07
C LYS A 280 -40.62 3.01 0.08
N THR A 281 -39.66 3.78 -0.42
CA THR A 281 -39.54 5.22 -0.13
C THR A 281 -39.97 6.12 -1.25
N GLY A 282 -40.06 5.61 -2.48
CA GLY A 282 -40.29 6.40 -3.69
C GLY A 282 -39.05 7.26 -4.09
N TRP A 283 -37.87 6.98 -3.57
CA TRP A 283 -36.67 7.75 -3.91
C TRP A 283 -36.26 7.57 -5.36
N THR A 284 -35.71 8.64 -5.92
CA THR A 284 -35.12 8.58 -7.26
C THR A 284 -33.74 7.92 -7.19
N GLN A 285 -33.46 7.04 -8.12
CA GLN A 285 -32.15 6.38 -8.24
C GLN A 285 -31.03 7.39 -8.52
N ASN A 286 -29.82 7.10 -8.04
CA ASN A 286 -28.64 7.87 -8.40
C ASN A 286 -28.41 7.88 -9.90
N THR A 287 -27.98 9.02 -10.42
CA THR A 287 -27.82 9.25 -11.88
C THR A 287 -26.96 8.17 -12.53
N GLY A 288 -27.47 7.57 -13.60
CA GLY A 288 -26.76 6.57 -14.39
C GLY A 288 -26.97 5.10 -13.97
N TRP A 289 -27.71 4.88 -12.86
CA TRP A 289 -28.06 3.54 -12.39
C TRP A 289 -29.49 3.14 -12.76
#